data_a02b163d1fab4e2f00333e84ba26c305
#
_entry.id   a02b163d1fab4e2f00333e84ba26c305
#
_cell.length_a   1.000
_cell.length_b   1.000
_cell.length_c   1.000
_cell.angle_alpha   90.00
_cell.angle_beta   90.00
_cell.angle_gamma   90.00
#
_symmetry.space_group_name_H-M   'P 1'
#
loop_
_entity.id
_entity.type
_entity.pdbx_description
1 polymer ?
#
loop_
_entity_poly.entity_id
_entity_poly.type
_entity_poly.pdbx_seq_one_letter_code
_entity_poly.pdbx_strand_id
1 'polypeptide(L)'
;MKGLDHLVVCVNDLDQAADNYHDLGFTVTPRAKHPFGTHNCIIQLDGFFIELLTVAEPEKIPVEQTGHFGFARFNQHYLKTRQGISMLVMDTENFRADNTAARRAALQTYEPFEFSRKAVLPSKEIVEVSFGLNFVTHPEMKMAAFFTCQQFQPEYFWNSEYQQHANKAKQIIETCMVAKNPSELSGFLSAFTRCPNRQNKKQDVVIETSRGRLAVLTPSSFEERYQVTAPDMKNGPQLAGFTIGVSCQPPTPVSICGSAILFEQMV
;
A
#
# COMPACT_ATOMS: atom_id res chain seq x y z
N MET A 1 -1.31 18.15 5.18
CA MET A 1 -1.62 16.80 5.73
C MET A 1 -1.42 15.83 4.57
N LYS A 2 -0.72 14.72 4.78
CA LYS A 2 -0.50 13.71 3.75
C LYS A 2 -1.73 12.83 3.56
N GLY A 3 -1.92 12.31 2.35
CA GLY A 3 -2.95 11.33 2.02
C GLY A 3 -2.38 9.93 1.84
N LEU A 4 -3.22 8.92 1.91
CA LEU A 4 -2.87 7.59 1.46
C LEU A 4 -2.62 7.63 -0.05
N ASP A 5 -1.46 7.17 -0.53
CA ASP A 5 -1.12 7.14 -1.96
C ASP A 5 -1.44 5.77 -2.56
N HIS A 6 -0.92 4.70 -1.96
CA HIS A 6 -1.20 3.35 -2.41
C HIS A 6 -0.87 2.27 -1.36
N LEU A 7 -1.29 1.05 -1.67
CA LEU A 7 -0.88 -0.17 -0.99
C LEU A 7 -0.11 -1.06 -1.97
N VAL A 8 0.98 -1.66 -1.51
CA VAL A 8 1.64 -2.74 -2.24
C VAL A 8 1.09 -4.07 -1.75
N VAL A 9 0.37 -4.76 -2.61
CA VAL A 9 -0.14 -6.12 -2.37
C VAL A 9 0.78 -7.11 -3.06
N CYS A 10 1.66 -7.73 -2.29
CA CYS A 10 2.66 -8.64 -2.82
C CYS A 10 2.05 -10.04 -3.02
N VAL A 11 2.20 -10.60 -4.24
CA VAL A 11 1.56 -11.84 -4.68
C VAL A 11 2.56 -12.78 -5.37
N ASN A 12 2.33 -14.09 -5.27
CA ASN A 12 3.17 -15.09 -5.93
C ASN A 12 2.93 -15.15 -7.45
N ASP A 13 1.67 -15.05 -7.86
CA ASP A 13 1.26 -15.06 -9.25
C ASP A 13 0.51 -13.76 -9.56
N LEU A 14 1.13 -12.90 -10.38
CA LEU A 14 0.59 -11.60 -10.71
C LEU A 14 -0.58 -11.68 -11.69
N ASP A 15 -0.56 -12.65 -12.61
CA ASP A 15 -1.62 -12.79 -13.61
C ASP A 15 -2.88 -13.32 -12.91
N GLN A 16 -2.76 -14.35 -12.07
CA GLN A 16 -3.87 -14.85 -11.27
C GLN A 16 -4.42 -13.77 -10.31
N ALA A 17 -3.55 -12.96 -9.72
CA ALA A 17 -4.00 -11.85 -8.88
C ALA A 17 -4.77 -10.80 -9.69
N ALA A 18 -4.29 -10.44 -10.88
CA ALA A 18 -4.99 -9.51 -11.77
C ALA A 18 -6.38 -10.05 -12.18
N ASP A 19 -6.47 -11.34 -12.54
CA ASP A 19 -7.73 -12.01 -12.87
C ASP A 19 -8.69 -11.99 -11.67
N ASN A 20 -8.22 -12.32 -10.48
CA ASN A 20 -9.01 -12.30 -9.26
C ASN A 20 -9.60 -10.91 -8.96
N TYR A 21 -8.85 -9.84 -9.13
CA TYR A 21 -9.35 -8.47 -8.95
C TYR A 21 -10.29 -8.05 -10.09
N HIS A 22 -10.03 -8.51 -11.33
CA HIS A 22 -10.93 -8.30 -12.44
C HIS A 22 -12.30 -8.96 -12.18
N ASP A 23 -12.34 -10.19 -11.66
CA ASP A 23 -13.57 -10.91 -11.30
C ASP A 23 -14.35 -10.20 -10.18
N LEU A 24 -13.68 -9.42 -9.32
CA LEU A 24 -14.33 -8.52 -8.37
C LEU A 24 -14.84 -7.21 -9.01
N GLY A 25 -14.70 -7.05 -10.34
CA GLY A 25 -15.16 -5.91 -11.09
C GLY A 25 -14.22 -4.70 -11.10
N PHE A 26 -12.97 -4.88 -10.71
CA PHE A 26 -11.96 -3.84 -10.88
C PHE A 26 -11.37 -3.82 -12.29
N THR A 27 -11.03 -2.64 -12.78
CA THR A 27 -10.19 -2.47 -13.96
C THR A 27 -8.74 -2.53 -13.52
N VAL A 28 -7.97 -3.42 -14.13
CA VAL A 28 -6.56 -3.66 -13.80
C VAL A 28 -5.71 -3.23 -15.00
N THR A 29 -4.64 -2.47 -14.75
CA THR A 29 -3.73 -2.02 -15.81
C THR A 29 -2.93 -3.19 -16.39
N PRO A 30 -2.43 -3.07 -17.63
CA PRO A 30 -1.43 -4.00 -18.16
C PRO A 30 -0.21 -4.11 -17.22
N ARG A 31 0.45 -5.26 -17.28
CA ARG A 31 1.68 -5.54 -16.52
C ARG A 31 2.79 -4.56 -16.90
N ALA A 32 3.42 -3.96 -15.88
CA ALA A 32 4.61 -3.14 -16.00
C ALA A 32 5.80 -3.79 -15.28
N LYS A 33 7.01 -3.31 -15.56
CA LYS A 33 8.26 -3.85 -15.02
C LYS A 33 9.05 -2.74 -14.34
N HIS A 34 9.56 -3.05 -13.16
CA HIS A 34 10.56 -2.22 -12.51
C HIS A 34 11.98 -2.68 -12.89
N PRO A 35 12.97 -1.77 -12.91
CA PRO A 35 14.34 -2.11 -13.28
C PRO A 35 15.05 -3.04 -12.29
N PHE A 36 14.46 -3.24 -11.10
CA PHE A 36 15.02 -4.01 -9.99
C PHE A 36 14.30 -5.36 -9.76
N GLY A 37 13.68 -5.94 -10.81
CA GLY A 37 13.22 -7.32 -10.83
C GLY A 37 11.79 -7.57 -10.34
N THR A 38 11.02 -6.53 -9.99
CA THR A 38 9.60 -6.66 -9.68
C THR A 38 8.74 -6.27 -10.87
N HIS A 39 7.60 -6.95 -11.03
CA HIS A 39 6.56 -6.58 -11.97
C HIS A 39 5.29 -6.22 -11.21
N ASN A 40 4.47 -5.34 -11.78
CA ASN A 40 3.22 -4.92 -11.18
C ASN A 40 2.07 -4.80 -12.19
N CYS A 41 0.85 -4.86 -11.65
CA CYS A 41 -0.38 -4.36 -12.24
C CYS A 41 -1.03 -3.40 -11.24
N ILE A 42 -1.75 -2.40 -11.71
CA ILE A 42 -2.28 -1.33 -10.87
C ILE A 42 -3.81 -1.27 -11.01
N ILE A 43 -4.49 -1.01 -9.88
CA ILE A 43 -5.90 -0.69 -9.81
C ILE A 43 -5.98 0.76 -9.34
N GLN A 44 -6.39 1.69 -10.22
CA GLN A 44 -6.44 3.11 -9.92
C GLN A 44 -7.82 3.51 -9.37
N LEU A 45 -7.83 4.18 -8.23
CA LEU A 45 -9.00 4.86 -7.67
C LEU A 45 -8.78 6.38 -7.72
N ASP A 46 -9.67 7.15 -7.14
CA ASP A 46 -9.51 8.61 -7.06
C ASP A 46 -8.35 8.97 -6.13
N GLY A 47 -7.24 9.37 -6.74
CA GLY A 47 -6.00 9.76 -6.07
C GLY A 47 -5.30 8.65 -5.26
N PHE A 48 -5.73 7.41 -5.37
CA PHE A 48 -5.19 6.24 -4.67
C PHE A 48 -5.10 5.05 -5.62
N PHE A 49 -4.16 4.13 -5.39
CA PHE A 49 -4.12 2.90 -6.16
C PHE A 49 -3.71 1.68 -5.33
N ILE A 50 -4.04 0.50 -5.82
CA ILE A 50 -3.55 -0.78 -5.31
C ILE A 50 -2.51 -1.27 -6.30
N GLU A 51 -1.29 -1.49 -5.84
CA GLU A 51 -0.21 -2.07 -6.62
C GLU A 51 -0.14 -3.57 -6.34
N LEU A 52 -0.62 -4.40 -7.26
CA LEU A 52 -0.36 -5.83 -7.26
C LEU A 52 1.08 -6.04 -7.72
N LEU A 53 1.91 -6.64 -6.87
CA LEU A 53 3.35 -6.73 -7.11
C LEU A 53 3.84 -8.17 -6.97
N THR A 54 4.71 -8.60 -7.88
CA THR A 54 5.46 -9.86 -7.75
C THR A 54 6.94 -9.65 -7.99
N VAL A 55 7.77 -10.55 -7.47
CA VAL A 55 9.21 -10.62 -7.79
C VAL A 55 9.38 -11.62 -8.95
N ALA A 56 9.35 -11.09 -10.17
CA ALA A 56 9.35 -11.90 -11.39
C ALA A 56 10.76 -12.22 -11.92
N GLU A 57 11.74 -11.37 -11.66
CA GLU A 57 13.11 -11.47 -12.17
C GLU A 57 14.10 -11.37 -10.99
N PRO A 58 14.18 -12.40 -10.11
CA PRO A 58 14.99 -12.34 -8.88
C PRO A 58 16.48 -12.11 -9.12
N GLU A 59 16.98 -12.47 -10.29
CA GLU A 59 18.37 -12.23 -10.71
C GLU A 59 18.69 -10.74 -10.93
N LYS A 60 17.65 -9.89 -11.09
CA LYS A 60 17.78 -8.43 -11.22
C LYS A 60 17.70 -7.69 -9.89
N ILE A 61 17.48 -8.39 -8.79
CA ILE A 61 17.45 -7.75 -7.47
C ILE A 61 18.83 -7.18 -7.17
N PRO A 62 18.95 -5.87 -6.89
CA PRO A 62 20.23 -5.26 -6.57
C PRO A 62 20.91 -5.90 -5.37
N VAL A 63 22.23 -5.90 -5.39
CA VAL A 63 23.03 -6.30 -4.22
C VAL A 63 22.68 -5.37 -3.06
N GLU A 64 22.61 -5.93 -1.86
CA GLU A 64 22.32 -5.17 -0.65
C GLU A 64 23.39 -4.09 -0.41
N GLN A 65 22.95 -2.88 -0.16
CA GLN A 65 23.82 -1.75 0.13
C GLN A 65 23.47 -1.19 1.51
N THR A 66 24.48 -0.97 2.33
CA THR A 66 24.30 -0.38 3.66
C THR A 66 23.59 0.97 3.56
N GLY A 67 22.58 1.14 4.38
CA GLY A 67 21.79 2.37 4.41
C GLY A 67 20.69 2.48 3.34
N HIS A 68 20.58 1.52 2.41
CA HIS A 68 19.54 1.51 1.39
C HIS A 68 18.46 0.46 1.70
N PHE A 69 17.19 0.79 1.39
CA PHE A 69 16.10 -0.16 1.51
C PHE A 69 16.02 -1.05 0.27
N GLY A 70 16.10 -2.35 0.47
CA GLY A 70 15.99 -3.33 -0.61
C GLY A 70 14.53 -3.64 -0.95
N PHE A 71 13.84 -2.79 -1.73
CA PHE A 71 12.41 -2.94 -2.06
C PHE A 71 12.07 -4.34 -2.60
N ALA A 72 12.75 -4.80 -3.64
CA ALA A 72 12.49 -6.12 -4.22
C ALA A 72 12.87 -7.26 -3.26
N ARG A 73 13.97 -7.11 -2.51
CA ARG A 73 14.42 -8.09 -1.51
C ARG A 73 13.46 -8.22 -0.35
N PHE A 74 12.90 -7.10 0.14
CA PHE A 74 11.87 -7.11 1.17
C PHE A 74 10.64 -7.90 0.71
N ASN A 75 10.13 -7.62 -0.49
CA ASN A 75 8.97 -8.31 -1.06
C ASN A 75 9.27 -9.79 -1.35
N GLN A 76 10.49 -10.14 -1.80
CA GLN A 76 10.92 -11.52 -1.95
C GLN A 76 10.91 -12.27 -0.61
N HIS A 77 11.37 -11.61 0.46
CA HIS A 77 11.33 -12.20 1.81
C HIS A 77 9.88 -12.33 2.31
N TYR A 78 9.05 -11.32 2.08
CA TYR A 78 7.64 -11.33 2.44
C TYR A 78 6.90 -12.53 1.83
N LEU A 79 7.10 -12.80 0.54
CA LEU A 79 6.48 -13.91 -0.18
C LEU A 79 6.89 -15.30 0.32
N LYS A 80 8.02 -15.44 1.00
CA LYS A 80 8.40 -16.71 1.65
C LYS A 80 7.46 -17.07 2.80
N THR A 81 6.76 -16.09 3.36
CA THR A 81 5.89 -16.25 4.53
C THR A 81 4.42 -16.21 4.13
N ARG A 82 4.03 -15.25 3.30
CA ARG A 82 2.63 -15.02 2.92
C ARG A 82 2.51 -14.12 1.69
N GLN A 83 1.32 -14.11 1.09
CA GLN A 83 0.85 -13.03 0.21
C GLN A 83 0.07 -11.99 1.01
N GLY A 84 -0.11 -10.79 0.48
CA GLY A 84 -0.92 -9.73 1.06
C GLY A 84 -0.26 -8.36 1.02
N ILE A 85 -0.77 -7.44 1.81
CA ILE A 85 -0.29 -6.06 1.85
C ILE A 85 1.07 -6.04 2.56
N SER A 86 2.12 -5.74 1.81
CA SER A 86 3.49 -5.66 2.31
C SER A 86 3.91 -4.24 2.65
N MET A 87 3.30 -3.22 2.02
CA MET A 87 3.68 -1.82 2.25
C MET A 87 2.48 -0.88 2.21
N LEU A 88 2.56 0.17 3.05
CA LEU A 88 1.67 1.32 3.07
C LEU A 88 2.43 2.56 2.59
N VAL A 89 1.82 3.30 1.67
CA VAL A 89 2.45 4.44 1.03
C VAL A 89 1.62 5.70 1.22
N MET A 90 2.30 6.79 1.57
CA MET A 90 1.73 8.13 1.67
C MET A 90 2.20 8.98 0.48
N ASP A 91 1.34 9.88 0.01
CA ASP A 91 1.74 10.88 -0.99
C ASP A 91 2.74 11.90 -0.43
N THR A 92 3.52 12.48 -1.31
CA THR A 92 4.38 13.61 -0.95
C THR A 92 4.77 14.45 -2.16
N GLU A 93 5.00 15.73 -1.92
CA GLU A 93 5.59 16.65 -2.89
C GLU A 93 7.12 16.77 -2.72
N ASN A 94 7.67 16.25 -1.60
CA ASN A 94 9.11 16.33 -1.33
C ASN A 94 9.58 15.17 -0.43
N PHE A 95 9.91 14.04 -1.06
CA PHE A 95 10.37 12.82 -0.37
C PHE A 95 11.69 13.01 0.39
N ARG A 96 12.57 13.95 -0.04
CA ARG A 96 13.83 14.25 0.67
C ARG A 96 13.58 15.03 1.96
N ALA A 97 12.62 15.96 1.95
CA ALA A 97 12.18 16.65 3.17
C ALA A 97 11.52 15.67 4.15
N ASP A 98 10.79 14.67 3.64
CA ASP A 98 10.22 13.62 4.47
C ASP A 98 11.28 12.74 5.13
N ASN A 99 12.35 12.39 4.41
CA ASN A 99 13.48 11.66 4.98
C ASN A 99 14.11 12.45 6.14
N THR A 100 14.32 13.74 5.94
CA THR A 100 14.85 14.62 6.99
C THR A 100 13.92 14.67 8.21
N ALA A 101 12.61 14.77 7.99
CA ALA A 101 11.62 14.79 9.08
C ALA A 101 11.56 13.43 9.82
N ALA A 102 11.60 12.32 9.10
CA ALA A 102 11.61 10.97 9.67
C ALA A 102 12.86 10.73 10.53
N ARG A 103 14.05 11.18 10.07
CA ARG A 103 15.30 11.14 10.86
C ARG A 103 15.19 11.97 12.14
N ARG A 104 14.60 13.16 12.08
CA ARG A 104 14.37 14.00 13.27
C ARG A 104 13.40 13.37 14.27
N ALA A 105 12.44 12.59 13.77
CA ALA A 105 11.51 11.83 14.60
C ALA A 105 12.08 10.49 15.10
N ALA A 106 13.38 10.23 14.87
CA ALA A 106 14.08 9.01 15.24
C ALA A 106 13.46 7.72 14.65
N LEU A 107 12.81 7.82 13.49
CA LEU A 107 12.36 6.64 12.75
C LEU A 107 13.56 5.93 12.11
N GLN A 108 13.45 4.62 11.95
CA GLN A 108 14.43 3.87 11.16
C GLN A 108 14.25 4.23 9.68
N THR A 109 15.20 4.97 9.12
CA THR A 109 15.18 5.51 7.77
C THR A 109 16.30 4.93 6.92
N TYR A 110 16.15 5.09 5.61
CA TYR A 110 17.12 4.67 4.59
C TYR A 110 17.48 5.86 3.70
N GLU A 111 18.51 5.72 2.87
CA GLU A 111 18.82 6.73 1.88
C GLU A 111 17.65 6.88 0.90
N PRO A 112 17.27 8.12 0.53
CA PRO A 112 16.22 8.37 -0.43
C PRO A 112 16.51 7.66 -1.76
N PHE A 113 15.47 7.06 -2.34
CA PHE A 113 15.58 6.28 -3.56
C PHE A 113 14.81 6.93 -4.71
N GLU A 114 15.45 7.08 -5.85
CA GLU A 114 14.81 7.54 -7.08
C GLU A 114 14.96 6.50 -8.17
N PHE A 115 13.90 6.34 -8.97
CA PHE A 115 13.95 5.52 -10.17
C PHE A 115 13.01 6.05 -11.23
N SER A 116 13.28 5.67 -12.48
CA SER A 116 12.37 5.91 -13.61
C SER A 116 12.08 4.62 -14.36
N ARG A 117 10.99 4.63 -15.10
CA ARG A 117 10.63 3.55 -16.01
C ARG A 117 9.84 4.10 -17.19
N LYS A 118 9.90 3.39 -18.31
CA LYS A 118 9.02 3.65 -19.44
C LYS A 118 7.59 3.22 -19.12
N ALA A 119 6.64 4.01 -19.55
CA ALA A 119 5.21 3.71 -19.52
C ALA A 119 4.64 3.92 -20.92
N VAL A 120 3.65 3.10 -21.28
CA VAL A 120 2.94 3.22 -22.55
C VAL A 120 1.58 3.82 -22.25
N LEU A 121 1.32 5.00 -22.78
CA LEU A 121 0.01 5.67 -22.66
C LEU A 121 -1.04 4.95 -23.54
N PRO A 122 -2.34 5.15 -23.29
CA PRO A 122 -3.40 4.66 -24.18
C PRO A 122 -3.24 5.10 -25.64
N SER A 123 -2.65 6.29 -25.87
CA SER A 123 -2.26 6.80 -27.17
C SER A 123 -1.16 5.99 -27.88
N LYS A 124 -0.58 4.97 -27.23
CA LYS A 124 0.60 4.21 -27.61
C LYS A 124 1.92 5.01 -27.59
N GLU A 125 1.89 6.22 -27.11
CA GLU A 125 3.10 7.01 -26.84
C GLU A 125 3.88 6.40 -25.68
N ILE A 126 5.21 6.36 -25.82
CA ILE A 126 6.11 5.90 -24.75
C ILE A 126 6.61 7.13 -24.01
N VAL A 127 6.30 7.20 -22.74
CA VAL A 127 6.74 8.26 -21.83
C VAL A 127 7.64 7.72 -20.74
N GLU A 128 8.42 8.56 -20.11
CA GLU A 128 9.17 8.22 -18.92
C GLU A 128 8.43 8.75 -17.69
N VAL A 129 8.21 7.88 -16.71
CA VAL A 129 7.67 8.23 -15.40
C VAL A 129 8.73 7.99 -14.34
N SER A 130 8.87 8.92 -13.42
CA SER A 130 9.88 8.86 -12.36
C SER A 130 9.27 9.10 -11.00
N PHE A 131 9.91 8.51 -9.98
CA PHE A 131 9.42 8.47 -8.61
C PHE A 131 10.56 8.74 -7.64
N GLY A 132 10.25 9.48 -6.58
CA GLY A 132 11.12 9.69 -5.43
C GLY A 132 10.51 9.06 -4.18
N LEU A 133 11.25 8.15 -3.54
CA LEU A 133 10.78 7.34 -2.42
C LEU A 133 11.60 7.61 -1.15
N ASN A 134 10.91 7.70 -0.02
CA ASN A 134 11.54 7.73 1.29
C ASN A 134 10.99 6.59 2.16
N PHE A 135 11.82 5.57 2.41
CA PHE A 135 11.44 4.39 3.18
C PHE A 135 11.68 4.58 4.67
N VAL A 136 10.74 4.02 5.45
CA VAL A 136 10.86 3.85 6.90
C VAL A 136 10.39 2.45 7.31
N THR A 137 11.00 1.89 8.35
CA THR A 137 10.60 0.60 8.93
C THR A 137 10.49 0.69 10.44
N HIS A 138 9.87 -0.32 11.02
CA HIS A 138 9.78 -0.48 12.48
C HIS A 138 10.27 -1.89 12.85
N PRO A 139 11.12 -2.05 13.88
CA PRO A 139 11.75 -3.33 14.20
C PRO A 139 10.77 -4.45 14.55
N GLU A 140 9.60 -4.12 15.09
CA GLU A 140 8.56 -5.10 15.42
C GLU A 140 7.62 -5.41 14.26
N MET A 141 7.63 -4.62 13.18
CA MET A 141 6.78 -4.81 12.00
C MET A 141 7.57 -5.44 10.85
N LYS A 142 8.06 -6.68 11.05
CA LYS A 142 8.92 -7.38 10.08
C LYS A 142 8.23 -7.66 8.74
N MET A 143 6.90 -7.68 8.74
CA MET A 143 6.07 -7.97 7.57
C MET A 143 5.37 -6.70 7.02
N ALA A 144 5.83 -5.51 7.40
CA ALA A 144 5.32 -4.26 6.86
C ALA A 144 6.46 -3.26 6.69
N ALA A 145 6.48 -2.57 5.54
CA ALA A 145 7.33 -1.41 5.32
C ALA A 145 6.45 -0.21 4.93
N PHE A 146 7.01 0.97 5.07
CA PHE A 146 6.31 2.22 4.86
C PHE A 146 7.17 3.13 4.01
N PHE A 147 6.56 3.90 3.12
CA PHE A 147 7.31 4.93 2.40
C PHE A 147 6.41 6.09 1.98
N THR A 148 7.04 7.21 1.65
CA THR A 148 6.37 8.31 0.96
C THR A 148 6.80 8.29 -0.48
N CYS A 149 5.85 8.54 -1.41
CA CYS A 149 6.06 8.50 -2.85
C CYS A 149 5.78 9.88 -3.46
N GLN A 150 6.78 10.44 -4.11
CA GLN A 150 6.64 11.60 -4.98
C GLN A 150 6.58 11.12 -6.43
N GLN A 151 5.48 11.41 -7.10
CA GLN A 151 5.34 11.19 -8.54
C GLN A 151 5.78 12.48 -9.26
N PHE A 152 6.80 12.39 -10.13
CA PHE A 152 7.30 13.58 -10.82
C PHE A 152 6.49 13.95 -12.07
N GLN A 153 5.81 12.97 -12.67
CA GLN A 153 4.93 13.14 -13.84
C GLN A 153 3.56 12.49 -13.56
N PRO A 154 2.76 13.02 -12.61
CA PRO A 154 1.48 12.43 -12.24
C PRO A 154 0.47 12.40 -13.40
N GLU A 155 0.58 13.33 -14.35
CA GLU A 155 -0.26 13.41 -15.56
C GLU A 155 -0.10 12.20 -16.49
N TYR A 156 1.04 11.50 -16.45
CA TYR A 156 1.27 10.28 -17.22
C TYR A 156 0.90 9.01 -16.45
N PHE A 157 0.72 9.12 -15.14
CA PHE A 157 0.39 7.99 -14.30
C PHE A 157 -1.12 7.77 -14.20
N TRP A 158 -1.88 8.84 -13.91
CA TRP A 158 -3.31 8.77 -13.71
C TRP A 158 -4.08 8.77 -15.02
N ASN A 159 -4.95 7.75 -15.21
CA ASN A 159 -5.76 7.62 -16.40
C ASN A 159 -7.22 7.36 -16.03
N SER A 160 -8.13 8.21 -16.52
CA SER A 160 -9.56 8.13 -16.25
C SER A 160 -10.19 6.79 -16.69
N GLU A 161 -9.66 6.13 -17.73
CA GLU A 161 -10.15 4.82 -18.17
C GLU A 161 -9.84 3.73 -17.13
N TYR A 162 -8.67 3.79 -16.49
CA TYR A 162 -8.28 2.84 -15.44
C TYR A 162 -8.98 3.11 -14.09
N GLN A 163 -9.62 4.27 -13.92
CA GLN A 163 -10.41 4.65 -12.75
C GLN A 163 -11.89 4.28 -12.88
N GLN A 164 -12.29 3.64 -13.99
CA GLN A 164 -13.65 3.17 -14.21
C GLN A 164 -13.74 1.68 -13.89
N HIS A 165 -14.49 1.33 -12.85
CA HIS A 165 -14.64 -0.02 -12.36
C HIS A 165 -16.10 -0.50 -12.50
N ALA A 166 -16.30 -1.76 -12.93
CA ALA A 166 -17.63 -2.36 -13.04
C ALA A 166 -18.33 -2.45 -11.68
N ASN A 167 -17.58 -2.67 -10.60
CA ASN A 167 -18.06 -2.68 -9.21
C ASN A 167 -18.29 -1.30 -8.61
N LYS A 168 -18.15 -0.22 -9.39
CA LYS A 168 -18.36 1.17 -8.97
C LYS A 168 -17.44 1.65 -7.85
N ALA A 169 -16.30 1.01 -7.67
CA ALA A 169 -15.25 1.48 -6.78
C ALA A 169 -14.77 2.89 -7.16
N LYS A 170 -14.55 3.75 -6.17
CA LYS A 170 -14.20 5.15 -6.37
C LYS A 170 -12.97 5.58 -5.59
N GLN A 171 -12.93 5.33 -4.30
CA GLN A 171 -11.89 5.87 -3.41
C GLN A 171 -11.53 4.90 -2.30
N ILE A 172 -10.35 5.11 -1.71
CA ILE A 172 -9.97 4.47 -0.46
C ILE A 172 -10.70 5.15 0.70
N ILE A 173 -11.31 4.37 1.58
CA ILE A 173 -11.90 4.86 2.84
C ILE A 173 -10.93 4.59 3.99
N GLU A 174 -10.42 3.37 4.06
CA GLU A 174 -9.57 2.94 5.18
C GLU A 174 -8.52 1.94 4.70
N THR A 175 -7.33 2.05 5.25
CA THR A 175 -6.33 0.97 5.27
C THR A 175 -6.24 0.43 6.68
N CYS A 176 -6.20 -0.89 6.85
CA CYS A 176 -6.23 -1.53 8.14
C CYS A 176 -4.93 -2.30 8.43
N MET A 177 -4.36 -2.03 9.60
CA MET A 177 -3.35 -2.85 10.26
C MET A 177 -4.00 -3.65 11.40
N VAL A 178 -3.43 -4.81 11.72
CA VAL A 178 -3.77 -5.58 12.91
C VAL A 178 -2.57 -5.61 13.85
N ALA A 179 -2.80 -5.33 15.12
CA ALA A 179 -1.81 -5.37 16.19
C ALA A 179 -2.44 -5.88 17.48
N LYS A 180 -1.66 -6.60 18.32
CA LYS A 180 -2.14 -7.01 19.66
C LYS A 180 -2.40 -5.78 20.55
N ASN A 181 -1.50 -4.78 20.46
CA ASN A 181 -1.55 -3.53 21.21
C ASN A 181 -1.46 -2.34 20.23
N PRO A 182 -2.57 -1.91 19.61
CA PRO A 182 -2.56 -0.82 18.62
C PRO A 182 -1.92 0.48 19.12
N SER A 183 -2.08 0.81 20.41
CA SER A 183 -1.55 2.04 21.01
C SER A 183 -0.02 2.13 20.98
N GLU A 184 0.69 1.00 21.00
CA GLU A 184 2.16 0.97 20.93
C GLU A 184 2.69 1.48 19.58
N LEU A 185 1.89 1.40 18.52
CA LEU A 185 2.25 1.86 17.17
C LEU A 185 1.88 3.32 16.91
N SER A 186 1.08 3.94 17.79
CA SER A 186 0.51 5.27 17.55
C SER A 186 1.58 6.34 17.35
N GLY A 187 2.67 6.29 18.12
CA GLY A 187 3.79 7.22 18.00
C GLY A 187 4.51 7.12 16.66
N PHE A 188 4.88 5.89 16.25
CA PHE A 188 5.51 5.62 14.96
C PHE A 188 4.62 6.06 13.79
N LEU A 189 3.36 5.63 13.80
CA LEU A 189 2.45 5.91 12.69
C LEU A 189 2.10 7.39 12.58
N SER A 190 1.93 8.11 13.71
CA SER A 190 1.74 9.56 13.67
C SER A 190 2.98 10.29 13.15
N ALA A 191 4.18 9.85 13.52
CA ALA A 191 5.42 10.43 13.02
C ALA A 191 5.60 10.18 11.52
N PHE A 192 5.28 8.97 11.03
CA PHE A 192 5.34 8.62 9.62
C PHE A 192 4.30 9.38 8.79
N THR A 193 3.04 9.34 9.17
CA THR A 193 1.94 9.98 8.43
C THR A 193 1.94 11.50 8.58
N ARG A 194 2.57 12.02 9.65
CA ARG A 194 2.50 13.43 10.09
C ARG A 194 1.07 13.88 10.38
N CYS A 195 0.23 12.93 10.80
CA CYS A 195 -1.16 13.14 11.17
C CYS A 195 -1.38 12.74 12.63
N PRO A 196 -2.29 13.43 13.37
CA PRO A 196 -2.63 13.05 14.71
C PRO A 196 -3.40 11.73 14.73
N ASN A 197 -3.20 10.94 15.78
CA ASN A 197 -3.99 9.73 16.01
C ASN A 197 -5.12 10.00 17.00
N ARG A 198 -6.14 9.14 16.96
CA ARG A 198 -7.21 9.05 17.96
C ARG A 198 -7.35 7.60 18.39
N GLN A 199 -7.54 7.38 19.66
CA GLN A 199 -7.81 6.06 20.22
C GLN A 199 -9.29 5.95 20.60
N ASN A 200 -9.92 4.83 20.28
CA ASN A 200 -11.30 4.55 20.65
C ASN A 200 -11.38 3.71 21.95
N LYS A 201 -12.61 3.45 22.44
CA LYS A 201 -12.86 2.64 23.65
C LYS A 201 -12.42 1.17 23.52
N LYS A 202 -12.27 0.64 22.29
CA LYS A 202 -11.81 -0.72 22.00
C LYS A 202 -10.28 -0.80 21.88
N GLN A 203 -9.56 0.27 22.21
CA GLN A 203 -8.09 0.43 22.07
C GLN A 203 -7.59 0.48 20.63
N ASP A 204 -8.48 0.53 19.64
CA ASP A 204 -8.08 0.74 18.25
C ASP A 204 -7.55 2.16 18.06
N VAL A 205 -6.59 2.32 17.17
CA VAL A 205 -6.00 3.61 16.81
C VAL A 205 -6.46 3.98 15.41
N VAL A 206 -6.89 5.22 15.22
CA VAL A 206 -7.29 5.76 13.93
C VAL A 206 -6.49 7.02 13.65
N ILE A 207 -5.96 7.12 12.44
CA ILE A 207 -5.23 8.27 11.93
C ILE A 207 -5.95 8.77 10.69
N GLU A 208 -6.59 9.93 10.82
CA GLU A 208 -7.23 10.61 9.69
C GLU A 208 -6.15 11.26 8.81
N THR A 209 -6.24 11.05 7.51
CA THR A 209 -5.33 11.63 6.53
C THR A 209 -6.09 12.55 5.57
N SER A 210 -5.42 13.23 4.65
CA SER A 210 -6.12 14.05 3.65
C SER A 210 -6.88 13.21 2.63
N ARG A 211 -6.57 11.91 2.52
CA ARG A 211 -7.25 10.92 1.67
C ARG A 211 -7.32 9.58 2.38
N GLY A 212 -8.51 9.17 2.80
CA GLY A 212 -8.73 7.96 3.59
C GLY A 212 -8.15 8.04 4.99
N ARG A 213 -8.24 6.96 5.74
CA ARG A 213 -7.69 6.83 7.09
C ARG A 213 -6.88 5.54 7.26
N LEU A 214 -5.95 5.57 8.19
CA LEU A 214 -5.25 4.36 8.65
C LEU A 214 -5.84 3.94 9.99
N ALA A 215 -6.38 2.72 10.06
CA ALA A 215 -6.84 2.09 11.29
C ALA A 215 -5.84 1.03 11.74
N VAL A 216 -5.55 0.99 13.04
CA VAL A 216 -4.85 -0.13 13.67
C VAL A 216 -5.83 -0.77 14.62
N LEU A 217 -6.23 -1.99 14.32
CA LEU A 217 -7.25 -2.74 15.02
C LEU A 217 -6.64 -3.85 15.85
N THR A 218 -7.31 -4.20 16.96
CA THR A 218 -7.04 -5.48 17.62
C THR A 218 -7.52 -6.63 16.72
N PRO A 219 -7.02 -7.88 16.88
CA PRO A 219 -7.52 -9.02 16.12
C PRO A 219 -9.05 -9.15 16.17
N SER A 220 -9.65 -9.00 17.36
CA SER A 220 -11.11 -9.07 17.54
C SER A 220 -11.86 -7.95 16.85
N SER A 221 -11.35 -6.70 16.91
CA SER A 221 -11.96 -5.58 16.19
C SER A 221 -11.87 -5.75 14.67
N PHE A 222 -10.76 -6.36 14.17
CA PHE A 222 -10.60 -6.66 12.76
C PHE A 222 -11.60 -7.71 12.29
N GLU A 223 -11.76 -8.83 13.02
CA GLU A 223 -12.71 -9.89 12.69
C GLU A 223 -14.15 -9.40 12.71
N GLU A 224 -14.51 -8.57 13.70
CA GLU A 224 -15.83 -7.93 13.76
C GLU A 224 -16.10 -7.03 12.54
N ARG A 225 -15.11 -6.25 12.13
CA ARG A 225 -15.25 -5.25 11.03
C ARG A 225 -15.21 -5.90 9.65
N TYR A 226 -14.19 -6.73 9.39
CA TYR A 226 -13.94 -7.30 8.07
C TYR A 226 -14.61 -8.65 7.83
N GLN A 227 -15.17 -9.29 8.89
CA GLN A 227 -15.85 -10.59 8.84
C GLN A 227 -14.97 -11.70 8.26
N VAL A 228 -13.67 -11.60 8.47
CA VAL A 228 -12.66 -12.60 8.12
C VAL A 228 -11.72 -12.81 9.29
N THR A 229 -11.07 -13.97 9.38
CA THR A 229 -10.11 -14.28 10.43
C THR A 229 -8.93 -13.33 10.40
N ALA A 230 -8.54 -12.81 11.56
CA ALA A 230 -7.35 -11.97 11.69
C ALA A 230 -6.07 -12.76 11.32
N PRO A 231 -5.04 -12.07 10.77
CA PRO A 231 -3.79 -12.71 10.45
C PRO A 231 -3.05 -13.21 11.70
N ASP A 232 -2.25 -14.28 11.54
CA ASP A 232 -1.38 -14.76 12.61
C ASP A 232 -0.34 -13.69 13.01
N MET A 233 -0.34 -13.32 14.28
CA MET A 233 0.47 -12.24 14.85
C MET A 233 1.88 -12.67 15.29
N LYS A 234 2.35 -13.86 14.89
CA LYS A 234 3.71 -14.36 15.23
C LYS A 234 4.83 -13.44 14.72
N ASN A 235 4.59 -12.79 13.58
CA ASN A 235 5.55 -11.89 12.94
C ASN A 235 5.33 -10.40 13.30
N GLY A 236 4.60 -10.13 14.38
CA GLY A 236 4.28 -8.78 14.81
C GLY A 236 3.09 -8.15 14.08
N PRO A 237 2.88 -6.83 14.23
CA PRO A 237 1.81 -6.11 13.57
C PRO A 237 1.91 -6.18 12.05
N GLN A 238 0.74 -6.24 11.36
CA GLN A 238 0.67 -6.48 9.92
C GLN A 238 -0.41 -5.61 9.26
N LEU A 239 -0.15 -5.20 8.03
CA LEU A 239 -1.19 -4.70 7.13
C LEU A 239 -2.09 -5.88 6.72
N ALA A 240 -3.41 -5.74 6.87
CA ALA A 240 -4.32 -6.87 6.78
C ALA A 240 -5.52 -6.66 5.84
N GLY A 241 -5.93 -5.41 5.64
CA GLY A 241 -7.10 -5.13 4.81
C GLY A 241 -7.25 -3.66 4.46
N PHE A 242 -8.27 -3.38 3.69
CA PHE A 242 -8.64 -2.02 3.28
C PHE A 242 -10.14 -1.95 2.96
N THR A 243 -10.70 -0.74 3.05
CA THR A 243 -12.09 -0.45 2.74
C THR A 243 -12.16 0.47 1.52
N ILE A 244 -12.95 0.06 0.53
CA ILE A 244 -13.18 0.79 -0.71
C ILE A 244 -14.58 1.40 -0.70
N GLY A 245 -14.66 2.69 -1.00
CA GLY A 245 -15.90 3.40 -1.24
C GLY A 245 -16.47 3.07 -2.61
N VAL A 246 -17.74 2.67 -2.67
CA VAL A 246 -18.48 2.36 -3.90
C VAL A 246 -19.72 3.23 -4.03
N SER A 247 -20.12 3.57 -5.28
CA SER A 247 -21.32 4.35 -5.56
C SER A 247 -22.56 3.49 -5.84
N CYS A 248 -22.56 2.25 -5.38
CA CYS A 248 -23.68 1.30 -5.50
C CYS A 248 -23.88 0.56 -4.18
N GLN A 249 -24.83 -0.38 -4.15
CA GLN A 249 -24.94 -1.29 -3.01
C GLN A 249 -23.62 -2.06 -2.83
N PRO A 250 -23.01 -2.03 -1.62
CA PRO A 250 -21.72 -2.65 -1.39
C PRO A 250 -21.76 -4.17 -1.59
N PRO A 251 -20.78 -4.76 -2.26
CA PRO A 251 -20.57 -6.21 -2.20
C PRO A 251 -20.26 -6.70 -0.78
N THR A 252 -20.43 -7.98 -0.54
CA THR A 252 -19.98 -8.61 0.71
C THR A 252 -18.46 -8.51 0.86
N PRO A 253 -17.93 -8.43 2.09
CA PRO A 253 -16.50 -8.48 2.33
C PRO A 253 -15.87 -9.74 1.73
N VAL A 254 -14.65 -9.61 1.22
CA VAL A 254 -13.91 -10.72 0.62
C VAL A 254 -12.48 -10.78 1.17
N SER A 255 -11.90 -11.98 1.13
CA SER A 255 -10.47 -12.16 1.38
C SER A 255 -9.81 -12.67 0.09
N ILE A 256 -8.87 -11.89 -0.44
CA ILE A 256 -8.22 -12.17 -1.72
C ILE A 256 -6.75 -11.78 -1.67
N CYS A 257 -5.90 -12.58 -2.26
CA CYS A 257 -4.45 -12.33 -2.29
C CYS A 257 -3.88 -12.00 -0.90
N GLY A 258 -4.37 -12.65 0.16
CA GLY A 258 -3.94 -12.45 1.54
C GLY A 258 -4.35 -11.12 2.18
N SER A 259 -5.32 -10.42 1.58
CA SER A 259 -5.86 -9.14 2.06
C SER A 259 -7.37 -9.20 2.21
N ALA A 260 -7.90 -8.59 3.27
CA ALA A 260 -9.34 -8.40 3.44
C ALA A 260 -9.78 -7.12 2.72
N ILE A 261 -10.87 -7.19 1.96
CA ILE A 261 -11.47 -6.04 1.28
C ILE A 261 -12.90 -5.88 1.80
N LEU A 262 -13.17 -4.72 2.36
CA LEU A 262 -14.50 -4.27 2.73
C LEU A 262 -14.96 -3.22 1.73
N PHE A 263 -16.22 -3.27 1.34
CA PHE A 263 -16.84 -2.24 0.51
C PHE A 263 -17.86 -1.46 1.33
N GLU A 264 -17.87 -0.14 1.16
CA GLU A 264 -18.75 0.75 1.89
C GLU A 264 -19.44 1.70 0.91
N GLN A 265 -20.75 1.86 1.04
CA GLN A 265 -21.49 2.78 0.19
C GLN A 265 -21.13 4.22 0.54
N MET A 266 -20.73 4.98 -0.47
CA MET A 266 -20.54 6.42 -0.31
C MET A 266 -21.90 7.12 -0.28
N VAL A 267 -22.05 8.05 0.65
CA VAL A 267 -23.25 8.88 0.81
C VAL A 267 -23.20 10.08 -0.12
#